data_7774b036cd59cec949e2c87da6612787
#
_entry.id   7774b036cd59cec949e2c87da6612787
#
_cell.length_a   1.000
_cell.length_b   1.000
_cell.length_c   1.000
_cell.angle_alpha   90.00
_cell.angle_beta   90.00
_cell.angle_gamma   90.00
#
_symmetry.space_group_name_H-M   'P 1'
#
loop_
_entity.id
_entity.type
_entity.pdbx_description
1 polymer ?
#
loop_
_entity_poly.entity_id
_entity_poly.type
_entity_poly.pdbx_seq_one_letter_code
_entity_poly.pdbx_strand_id
1 'polypeptide(L)'
;VRKTVAIFIVVLCAGAAPLAAQDTVHLTDGTKRNVKIIGMQADAYLISLPSPVPGQAAGTTTMKRDIVSRIVFGPDPVLDAVAANVVAGSLSSARSRWQNLQSFLGIPESRAGEAGCLVGEILLLGQDPARHEEALAVFKTVEAGAWNVADRQRATRGRLMAMIKKGQLEEASLEAEQIERTAEEPDLVIEIKLLLAEARMASLKTLLADNPRWNEDPPVRAERARLIHEGVEFALFPFLFHGTKRAQASRGLWLAHGIYVLAGDDEAAREVATDLTSIYSETPEAEKASALSDKKS
;
A
#
# COMPACT_ATOMS: atom_id res chain seq x y z
N VAL A 1 32.73 -15.27 -69.54
CA VAL A 1 32.10 -15.94 -68.40
C VAL A 1 32.60 -15.27 -67.14
N ARG A 2 31.84 -14.30 -66.59
CA ARG A 2 32.15 -13.62 -65.35
C ARG A 2 31.45 -14.38 -64.20
N LYS A 3 32.20 -14.95 -63.28
CA LYS A 3 31.69 -15.59 -62.08
C LYS A 3 31.51 -14.49 -60.99
N THR A 4 30.26 -14.19 -60.70
CA THR A 4 29.91 -13.30 -59.55
C THR A 4 29.97 -14.12 -58.26
N VAL A 5 30.90 -13.81 -57.35
CA VAL A 5 30.95 -14.39 -56.01
C VAL A 5 30.05 -13.55 -55.10
N ALA A 6 28.93 -14.15 -54.68
CA ALA A 6 28.07 -13.53 -53.67
C ALA A 6 28.67 -13.77 -52.28
N ILE A 7 29.12 -12.70 -51.63
CA ILE A 7 29.56 -12.71 -50.23
C ILE A 7 28.32 -12.59 -49.35
N PHE A 8 27.93 -13.67 -48.67
CA PHE A 8 26.92 -13.66 -47.64
C PHE A 8 27.55 -13.09 -46.35
N ILE A 9 27.18 -11.84 -46.01
CA ILE A 9 27.49 -11.29 -44.71
C ILE A 9 26.43 -11.81 -43.72
N VAL A 10 26.80 -12.80 -42.93
CA VAL A 10 26.02 -13.25 -41.77
C VAL A 10 26.21 -12.20 -40.66
N VAL A 11 25.25 -11.29 -40.53
CA VAL A 11 25.18 -10.41 -39.39
C VAL A 11 24.77 -11.27 -38.16
N LEU A 12 25.76 -11.70 -37.38
CA LEU A 12 25.50 -12.24 -36.04
C LEU A 12 24.92 -11.10 -35.19
N CYS A 13 23.59 -11.04 -35.08
CA CYS A 13 22.95 -10.32 -33.98
C CYS A 13 23.36 -11.03 -32.68
N ALA A 14 24.48 -10.62 -32.09
CA ALA A 14 24.77 -10.93 -30.72
C ALA A 14 23.62 -10.35 -29.89
N GLY A 15 22.69 -11.20 -29.47
CA GLY A 15 21.63 -10.84 -28.57
C GLY A 15 22.30 -10.29 -27.32
N ALA A 16 22.23 -8.97 -27.12
CA ALA A 16 22.59 -8.35 -25.87
C ALA A 16 21.66 -8.97 -24.82
N ALA A 17 22.21 -9.88 -24.01
CA ALA A 17 21.52 -10.29 -22.78
C ALA A 17 21.14 -8.99 -22.04
N PRO A 18 19.90 -8.84 -21.55
CA PRO A 18 19.54 -7.65 -20.80
C PRO A 18 20.57 -7.49 -19.69
N LEU A 19 21.29 -6.36 -19.69
CA LEU A 19 22.17 -5.99 -18.59
C LEU A 19 21.30 -6.07 -17.34
N ALA A 20 21.54 -7.08 -16.49
CA ALA A 20 20.85 -7.20 -15.21
C ALA A 20 21.01 -5.86 -14.51
N ALA A 21 19.89 -5.26 -14.07
CA ALA A 21 19.88 -3.99 -13.39
C ALA A 21 20.95 -4.01 -12.29
N GLN A 22 21.95 -3.14 -12.43
CA GLN A 22 23.08 -3.05 -11.51
C GLN A 22 22.81 -1.90 -10.54
N ASP A 23 23.17 -2.14 -9.29
CA ASP A 23 23.19 -1.10 -8.27
C ASP A 23 24.51 -0.32 -8.38
N THR A 24 24.50 0.97 -8.12
CA THR A 24 25.71 1.81 -8.08
C THR A 24 26.09 2.09 -6.62
N VAL A 25 27.23 1.60 -6.20
CA VAL A 25 27.77 1.87 -4.86
C VAL A 25 28.81 2.96 -4.95
N HIS A 26 28.62 4.02 -4.18
CA HIS A 26 29.58 5.09 -3.97
C HIS A 26 30.41 4.77 -2.72
N LEU A 27 31.72 4.76 -2.84
CA LEU A 27 32.64 4.49 -1.74
C LEU A 27 33.08 5.81 -1.06
N THR A 28 33.56 5.69 0.16
CA THR A 28 34.05 6.82 0.96
C THR A 28 35.30 7.47 0.37
N ASP A 29 36.06 6.78 -0.48
CA ASP A 29 37.19 7.29 -1.23
C ASP A 29 36.82 8.06 -2.50
N GLY A 30 35.51 8.24 -2.76
CA GLY A 30 34.95 8.89 -3.94
C GLY A 30 34.79 8.01 -5.18
N THR A 31 35.24 6.76 -5.14
CA THR A 31 35.07 5.84 -6.26
C THR A 31 33.64 5.32 -6.37
N LYS A 32 33.23 4.88 -7.59
CA LYS A 32 31.93 4.29 -7.86
C LYS A 32 32.11 2.87 -8.40
N ARG A 33 31.26 1.96 -7.95
CA ARG A 33 31.24 0.57 -8.45
C ARG A 33 29.83 0.17 -8.84
N ASN A 34 29.69 -0.41 -10.02
CA ASN A 34 28.44 -1.03 -10.44
C ASN A 34 28.47 -2.49 -10.03
N VAL A 35 27.58 -2.88 -9.16
CA VAL A 35 27.49 -4.23 -8.58
C VAL A 35 26.03 -4.63 -8.42
N LYS A 36 25.75 -5.91 -8.24
CA LYS A 36 24.43 -6.35 -7.82
C LYS A 36 24.46 -6.67 -6.34
N ILE A 37 23.78 -5.88 -5.54
CA ILE A 37 23.63 -6.13 -4.11
C ILE A 37 22.51 -7.16 -3.94
N ILE A 38 22.78 -8.25 -3.23
CA ILE A 38 21.86 -9.36 -3.07
C ILE A 38 21.43 -9.60 -1.62
N GLY A 39 22.03 -8.91 -0.67
CA GLY A 39 21.67 -9.02 0.75
C GLY A 39 22.61 -8.24 1.66
N MET A 40 22.41 -8.42 2.95
CA MET A 40 23.32 -7.97 4.00
C MET A 40 23.70 -9.14 4.91
N GLN A 41 24.94 -9.16 5.34
CA GLN A 41 25.43 -10.12 6.32
C GLN A 41 26.25 -9.36 7.38
N ALA A 42 25.73 -9.35 8.61
CA ALA A 42 26.30 -8.54 9.69
C ALA A 42 26.51 -7.07 9.25
N ASP A 43 27.73 -6.59 9.24
CA ASP A 43 28.09 -5.20 8.88
C ASP A 43 28.67 -5.08 7.45
N ALA A 44 28.21 -5.92 6.54
CA ALA A 44 28.68 -5.94 5.16
C ALA A 44 27.53 -6.17 4.17
N TYR A 45 27.61 -5.56 3.00
CA TYR A 45 26.76 -5.87 1.87
C TYR A 45 27.23 -7.12 1.15
N LEU A 46 26.32 -8.04 0.86
CA LEU A 46 26.58 -9.20 0.04
C LEU A 46 26.38 -8.83 -1.43
N ILE A 47 27.41 -9.02 -2.24
CA ILE A 47 27.50 -8.58 -3.61
C ILE A 47 27.62 -9.80 -4.53
N SER A 48 26.82 -9.84 -5.58
CA SER A 48 26.99 -10.78 -6.67
C SER A 48 28.01 -10.23 -7.67
N LEU A 49 29.02 -11.03 -7.95
CA LEU A 49 30.01 -10.73 -8.98
C LEU A 49 29.56 -11.40 -10.30
N PRO A 50 29.64 -10.68 -11.44
CA PRO A 50 29.37 -11.32 -12.72
C PRO A 50 30.37 -12.47 -12.94
N SER A 51 29.84 -13.61 -13.40
CA SER A 51 30.74 -14.72 -13.78
C SER A 51 31.56 -14.33 -15.02
N PRO A 52 32.87 -14.51 -15.00
CA PRO A 52 33.70 -14.28 -16.18
C PRO A 52 33.45 -15.31 -17.30
N VAL A 53 32.76 -16.41 -16.98
CA VAL A 53 32.48 -17.50 -17.93
C VAL A 53 30.96 -17.65 -18.12
N PRO A 54 30.44 -17.53 -19.34
CA PRO A 54 29.02 -17.75 -19.63
C PRO A 54 28.57 -19.15 -19.15
N GLY A 55 27.47 -19.18 -18.35
CA GLY A 55 26.90 -20.44 -17.85
C GLY A 55 27.44 -20.90 -16.49
N GLN A 56 28.45 -20.25 -15.91
CA GLN A 56 28.86 -20.50 -14.53
C GLN A 56 28.04 -19.63 -13.55
N ALA A 57 27.85 -20.15 -12.34
CA ALA A 57 27.20 -19.39 -11.28
C ALA A 57 27.99 -18.11 -10.93
N ALA A 58 27.27 -17.02 -10.69
CA ALA A 58 27.84 -15.79 -10.20
C ALA A 58 28.53 -16.01 -8.86
N GLY A 59 29.75 -15.48 -8.69
CA GLY A 59 30.43 -15.49 -7.41
C GLY A 59 29.77 -14.51 -6.44
N THR A 60 29.93 -14.73 -5.13
CA THR A 60 29.51 -13.78 -4.11
C THR A 60 30.72 -13.28 -3.33
N THR A 61 30.70 -12.01 -2.97
CA THR A 61 31.70 -11.38 -2.08
C THR A 61 31.00 -10.42 -1.13
N THR A 62 31.74 -9.94 -0.13
CA THR A 62 31.21 -8.96 0.81
C THR A 62 31.93 -7.62 0.64
N MET A 63 31.18 -6.52 0.85
CA MET A 63 31.69 -5.17 0.91
C MET A 63 31.32 -4.58 2.27
N LYS A 64 32.30 -4.17 3.06
CA LYS A 64 32.07 -3.59 4.39
C LYS A 64 31.24 -2.31 4.27
N ARG A 65 30.33 -2.12 5.23
CA ARG A 65 29.43 -0.98 5.25
C ARG A 65 30.17 0.36 5.46
N ASP A 66 31.21 0.36 6.26
CA ASP A 66 32.00 1.56 6.60
C ASP A 66 32.71 2.22 5.41
N ILE A 67 32.98 1.46 4.34
CA ILE A 67 33.58 1.99 3.10
C ILE A 67 32.54 2.46 2.08
N VAL A 68 31.21 2.29 2.36
CA VAL A 68 30.13 2.69 1.47
C VAL A 68 29.53 4.00 1.95
N SER A 69 29.58 5.04 1.13
CA SER A 69 28.99 6.33 1.43
C SER A 69 27.53 6.44 1.00
N ARG A 70 27.17 5.80 -0.14
CA ARG A 70 25.81 5.81 -0.70
C ARG A 70 25.61 4.61 -1.62
N ILE A 71 24.37 4.14 -1.69
CA ILE A 71 23.90 3.14 -2.67
C ILE A 71 22.78 3.77 -3.50
N VAL A 72 22.88 3.62 -4.82
CA VAL A 72 21.78 3.91 -5.75
C VAL A 72 21.32 2.55 -6.28
N PHE A 73 20.16 2.12 -5.84
CA PHE A 73 19.57 0.84 -6.28
C PHE A 73 19.10 0.94 -7.73
N GLY A 74 19.42 -0.07 -8.51
CA GLY A 74 18.95 -0.20 -9.88
C GLY A 74 17.45 -0.49 -9.98
N PRO A 75 16.88 -0.43 -11.19
CA PRO A 75 15.48 -0.76 -11.44
C PRO A 75 15.12 -2.16 -10.94
N ASP A 76 13.91 -2.30 -10.42
CA ASP A 76 13.34 -3.58 -9.99
C ASP A 76 12.02 -3.88 -10.74
N PRO A 77 12.11 -4.43 -11.96
CA PRO A 77 10.95 -4.65 -12.80
C PRO A 77 9.94 -5.63 -12.20
N VAL A 78 10.38 -6.53 -11.30
CA VAL A 78 9.48 -7.45 -10.60
C VAL A 78 8.65 -6.68 -9.59
N LEU A 79 9.27 -5.80 -8.81
CA LEU A 79 8.57 -4.96 -7.85
C LEU A 79 7.64 -3.97 -8.55
N ASP A 80 8.09 -3.37 -9.67
CA ASP A 80 7.27 -2.47 -10.48
C ASP A 80 6.01 -3.18 -11.03
N ALA A 81 6.16 -4.43 -11.51
CA ALA A 81 5.02 -5.22 -11.98
C ALA A 81 4.03 -5.57 -10.85
N VAL A 82 4.54 -5.87 -9.64
CA VAL A 82 3.69 -6.10 -8.46
C VAL A 82 2.97 -4.80 -8.05
N ALA A 83 3.67 -3.67 -8.03
CA ALA A 83 3.10 -2.37 -7.67
C ALA A 83 2.01 -1.92 -8.66
N ALA A 84 2.22 -2.19 -9.96
CA ALA A 84 1.24 -1.87 -11.00
C ALA A 84 -0.04 -2.74 -10.92
N ASN A 85 0.03 -3.93 -10.31
CA ASN A 85 -1.09 -4.86 -10.24
C ASN A 85 -1.13 -5.60 -8.89
N VAL A 86 -1.69 -4.95 -7.89
CA VAL A 86 -1.82 -5.48 -6.52
C VAL A 86 -2.99 -6.46 -6.48
N VAL A 87 -2.71 -7.72 -6.77
CA VAL A 87 -3.69 -8.82 -6.75
C VAL A 87 -3.17 -10.02 -5.98
N ALA A 88 -4.08 -10.91 -5.54
CA ALA A 88 -3.70 -12.09 -4.76
C ALA A 88 -2.68 -13.00 -5.46
N GLY A 89 -2.70 -13.07 -6.79
CA GLY A 89 -1.74 -13.84 -7.60
C GLY A 89 -0.30 -13.31 -7.58
N SER A 90 -0.09 -12.05 -7.19
CA SER A 90 1.23 -11.42 -7.10
C SER A 90 1.96 -11.71 -5.79
N LEU A 91 1.33 -12.42 -4.82
CA LEU A 91 1.88 -12.62 -3.48
C LEU A 91 3.23 -13.33 -3.46
N SER A 92 3.42 -14.36 -4.28
CA SER A 92 4.70 -15.10 -4.33
C SER A 92 5.86 -14.23 -4.79
N SER A 93 5.63 -13.42 -5.82
CA SER A 93 6.61 -12.47 -6.35
C SER A 93 6.91 -11.37 -5.31
N ALA A 94 5.88 -10.80 -4.69
CA ALA A 94 6.03 -9.81 -3.64
C ALA A 94 6.84 -10.35 -2.45
N ARG A 95 6.51 -11.55 -1.94
CA ARG A 95 7.25 -12.20 -0.84
C ARG A 95 8.71 -12.45 -1.19
N SER A 96 8.99 -12.96 -2.39
CA SER A 96 10.36 -13.18 -2.84
C SER A 96 11.17 -11.89 -2.85
N ARG A 97 10.58 -10.78 -3.34
CA ARG A 97 11.24 -9.46 -3.31
C ARG A 97 11.42 -8.94 -1.90
N TRP A 98 10.40 -9.05 -1.05
CA TRP A 98 10.48 -8.67 0.36
C TRP A 98 11.60 -9.43 1.09
N GLN A 99 11.67 -10.76 0.97
CA GLN A 99 12.72 -11.56 1.59
C GLN A 99 14.13 -11.11 1.19
N ASN A 100 14.31 -10.70 -0.06
CA ASN A 100 15.60 -10.22 -0.56
C ASN A 100 15.92 -8.78 -0.12
N LEU A 101 14.91 -7.96 0.10
CA LEU A 101 15.08 -6.52 0.37
C LEU A 101 14.94 -6.14 1.85
N GLN A 102 14.30 -6.96 2.71
CA GLN A 102 14.00 -6.59 4.09
C GLN A 102 15.22 -6.17 4.91
N SER A 103 16.39 -6.73 4.63
CA SER A 103 17.65 -6.34 5.29
C SER A 103 18.10 -4.92 4.95
N PHE A 104 17.51 -4.30 3.92
CA PHE A 104 17.83 -2.94 3.47
C PHE A 104 16.81 -1.88 3.94
N LEU A 105 15.88 -2.21 4.84
CA LEU A 105 14.82 -1.30 5.28
C LEU A 105 15.34 0.08 5.72
N GLY A 106 16.43 0.12 6.49
CA GLY A 106 17.04 1.37 6.97
C GLY A 106 18.03 2.02 5.99
N ILE A 107 18.20 1.46 4.80
CA ILE A 107 19.15 2.00 3.83
C ILE A 107 18.46 3.03 2.93
N PRO A 108 18.97 4.28 2.86
CA PRO A 108 18.42 5.30 1.97
C PRO A 108 18.31 4.83 0.52
N GLU A 109 17.23 5.26 -0.14
CA GLU A 109 16.89 4.92 -1.53
C GLU A 109 16.57 3.42 -1.78
N SER A 110 16.59 2.55 -0.74
CA SER A 110 16.12 1.18 -0.90
C SER A 110 14.60 1.14 -1.06
N ARG A 111 14.11 0.21 -1.85
CA ARG A 111 12.67 -0.06 -2.02
C ARG A 111 12.16 -1.14 -1.07
N ALA A 112 12.89 -1.40 0.01
CA ALA A 112 12.52 -2.44 0.97
C ALA A 112 11.19 -2.14 1.66
N GLY A 113 10.94 -0.88 2.05
CA GLY A 113 9.69 -0.46 2.64
C GLY A 113 8.50 -0.66 1.71
N GLU A 114 8.63 -0.26 0.45
CA GLU A 114 7.63 -0.49 -0.59
C GLU A 114 7.32 -1.98 -0.77
N ALA A 115 8.35 -2.83 -0.87
CA ALA A 115 8.18 -4.27 -1.03
C ALA A 115 7.41 -4.90 0.15
N GLY A 116 7.72 -4.49 1.38
CA GLY A 116 7.00 -4.94 2.56
C GLY A 116 5.55 -4.47 2.58
N CYS A 117 5.29 -3.19 2.25
CA CYS A 117 3.92 -2.67 2.13
C CYS A 117 3.09 -3.44 1.10
N LEU A 118 3.64 -3.73 -0.07
CA LEU A 118 2.96 -4.51 -1.11
C LEU A 118 2.61 -5.93 -0.64
N VAL A 119 3.53 -6.61 0.06
CA VAL A 119 3.22 -7.93 0.65
C VAL A 119 2.06 -7.82 1.62
N GLY A 120 2.10 -6.88 2.56
CA GLY A 120 1.04 -6.67 3.53
C GLY A 120 -0.31 -6.37 2.88
N GLU A 121 -0.34 -5.49 1.89
CA GLU A 121 -1.57 -5.13 1.14
C GLU A 121 -2.17 -6.32 0.39
N ILE A 122 -1.35 -7.11 -0.30
CA ILE A 122 -1.81 -8.32 -1.00
C ILE A 122 -2.37 -9.35 -0.01
N LEU A 123 -1.74 -9.50 1.15
CA LEU A 123 -2.22 -10.39 2.22
C LEU A 123 -3.60 -9.95 2.72
N LEU A 124 -3.88 -8.64 2.77
CA LEU A 124 -5.16 -8.09 3.20
C LEU A 124 -6.29 -8.23 2.17
N LEU A 125 -6.01 -8.59 0.91
CA LEU A 125 -7.06 -8.81 -0.10
C LEU A 125 -7.94 -10.04 0.22
N GLY A 126 -7.41 -11.01 0.95
CA GLY A 126 -8.11 -12.23 1.35
C GLY A 126 -8.91 -12.06 2.65
N GLN A 127 -9.67 -13.12 2.98
CA GLN A 127 -10.43 -13.21 4.23
C GLN A 127 -9.80 -14.19 5.24
N ASP A 128 -8.62 -14.72 4.94
CA ASP A 128 -7.91 -15.68 5.78
C ASP A 128 -7.27 -14.98 7.00
N PRO A 129 -7.70 -15.30 8.24
CA PRO A 129 -7.14 -14.70 9.45
C PRO A 129 -5.63 -14.87 9.59
N ALA A 130 -5.07 -16.01 9.12
CA ALA A 130 -3.63 -16.24 9.15
C ALA A 130 -2.86 -15.25 8.27
N ARG A 131 -3.45 -14.87 7.13
CA ARG A 131 -2.90 -13.83 6.25
C ARG A 131 -2.95 -12.45 6.89
N HIS A 132 -4.00 -12.14 7.63
CA HIS A 132 -4.10 -10.86 8.36
C HIS A 132 -3.05 -10.75 9.46
N GLU A 133 -2.74 -11.86 10.15
CA GLU A 133 -1.65 -11.91 11.14
C GLU A 133 -0.28 -11.69 10.49
N GLU A 134 -0.02 -12.36 9.37
CA GLU A 134 1.21 -12.16 8.60
C GLU A 134 1.33 -10.71 8.11
N ALA A 135 0.25 -10.13 7.56
CA ALA A 135 0.21 -8.73 7.14
C ALA A 135 0.58 -7.79 8.29
N LEU A 136 -0.04 -8.01 9.46
CA LEU A 136 0.24 -7.23 10.67
C LEU A 136 1.72 -7.25 11.04
N ALA A 137 2.36 -8.44 11.00
CA ALA A 137 3.79 -8.60 11.30
C ALA A 137 4.68 -7.88 10.29
N VAL A 138 4.37 -8.00 9.00
CA VAL A 138 5.12 -7.32 7.93
C VAL A 138 5.02 -5.80 8.07
N PHE A 139 3.82 -5.25 8.28
CA PHE A 139 3.64 -3.81 8.45
C PHE A 139 4.36 -3.27 9.69
N LYS A 140 4.33 -3.97 10.82
CA LYS A 140 5.11 -3.61 12.02
C LYS A 140 6.60 -3.53 11.72
N THR A 141 7.12 -4.47 10.94
CA THR A 141 8.54 -4.49 10.55
C THR A 141 8.89 -3.29 9.67
N VAL A 142 8.05 -2.96 8.68
CA VAL A 142 8.26 -1.81 7.79
C VAL A 142 8.14 -0.50 8.56
N GLU A 143 7.12 -0.35 9.40
CA GLU A 143 6.88 0.85 10.22
C GLU A 143 8.08 1.17 11.11
N ALA A 144 8.66 0.14 11.75
CA ALA A 144 9.80 0.30 12.64
C ALA A 144 11.13 0.55 11.91
N GLY A 145 11.33 0.02 10.70
CA GLY A 145 12.63 -0.04 10.06
C GLY A 145 12.79 0.74 8.75
N ALA A 146 11.71 1.13 8.07
CA ALA A 146 11.84 1.79 6.77
C ALA A 146 12.47 3.18 6.89
N TRP A 147 13.44 3.46 6.01
CA TRP A 147 14.10 4.77 5.95
C TRP A 147 13.15 5.88 5.46
N ASN A 148 12.24 5.53 4.55
CA ASN A 148 11.30 6.46 3.92
C ASN A 148 10.07 6.69 4.81
N VAL A 149 9.75 7.96 5.08
CA VAL A 149 8.58 8.35 5.87
C VAL A 149 7.28 7.87 5.22
N ALA A 150 7.17 7.99 3.89
CA ALA A 150 5.97 7.56 3.17
C ALA A 150 5.70 6.05 3.32
N ASP A 151 6.75 5.23 3.29
CA ASP A 151 6.61 3.78 3.52
C ASP A 151 6.20 3.47 4.97
N ARG A 152 6.75 4.20 5.97
CA ARG A 152 6.32 4.05 7.36
C ARG A 152 4.85 4.39 7.54
N GLN A 153 4.38 5.52 6.98
CA GLN A 153 2.98 5.95 7.03
C GLN A 153 2.05 4.94 6.34
N ARG A 154 2.47 4.45 5.17
CA ARG A 154 1.75 3.39 4.44
C ARG A 154 1.65 2.11 5.28
N ALA A 155 2.73 1.74 5.96
CA ALA A 155 2.77 0.59 6.86
C ALA A 155 1.89 0.80 8.11
N THR A 156 1.89 1.98 8.72
CA THR A 156 0.99 2.35 9.83
C THR A 156 -0.47 2.15 9.43
N ARG A 157 -0.88 2.69 8.28
CA ARG A 157 -2.23 2.49 7.75
C ARG A 157 -2.54 1.01 7.50
N GLY A 158 -1.62 0.29 6.87
CA GLY A 158 -1.76 -1.14 6.62
C GLY A 158 -1.88 -1.97 7.89
N ARG A 159 -1.14 -1.60 8.94
CA ARG A 159 -1.19 -2.23 10.26
C ARG A 159 -2.56 -2.05 10.93
N LEU A 160 -3.09 -0.85 10.93
CA LEU A 160 -4.44 -0.58 11.44
C LEU A 160 -5.50 -1.36 10.66
N MET A 161 -5.39 -1.42 9.32
CA MET A 161 -6.27 -2.23 8.49
C MET A 161 -6.18 -3.72 8.86
N ALA A 162 -4.99 -4.25 9.09
CA ALA A 162 -4.81 -5.64 9.51
C ALA A 162 -5.48 -5.91 10.86
N MET A 163 -5.36 -5.00 11.83
CA MET A 163 -6.04 -5.09 13.12
C MET A 163 -7.56 -5.12 12.97
N ILE A 164 -8.13 -4.22 12.16
CA ILE A 164 -9.56 -4.16 11.88
C ILE A 164 -10.05 -5.47 11.24
N LYS A 165 -9.33 -6.00 10.26
CA LYS A 165 -9.69 -7.28 9.61
C LYS A 165 -9.56 -8.49 10.54
N LYS A 166 -8.77 -8.39 11.60
CA LYS A 166 -8.69 -9.37 12.69
C LYS A 166 -9.82 -9.20 13.74
N GLY A 167 -10.69 -8.21 13.59
CA GLY A 167 -11.73 -7.88 14.56
C GLY A 167 -11.26 -7.04 15.75
N GLN A 168 -10.04 -6.52 15.73
CA GLN A 168 -9.46 -5.67 16.78
C GLN A 168 -9.81 -4.20 16.55
N LEU A 169 -11.11 -3.91 16.34
CA LEU A 169 -11.57 -2.58 15.92
C LEU A 169 -11.33 -1.52 16.99
N GLU A 170 -11.57 -1.85 18.27
CA GLU A 170 -11.43 -0.90 19.36
C GLU A 170 -9.96 -0.57 19.63
N GLU A 171 -9.07 -1.57 19.60
CA GLU A 171 -7.62 -1.34 19.70
C GLU A 171 -7.10 -0.49 18.53
N ALA A 172 -7.56 -0.78 17.32
CA ALA A 172 -7.20 0.01 16.14
C ALA A 172 -7.70 1.47 16.27
N SER A 173 -8.88 1.68 16.82
CA SER A 173 -9.41 3.03 17.07
C SER A 173 -8.58 3.80 18.10
N LEU A 174 -8.22 3.17 19.22
CA LEU A 174 -7.36 3.80 20.25
C LEU A 174 -5.97 4.16 19.71
N GLU A 175 -5.37 3.26 18.90
CA GLU A 175 -4.08 3.56 18.26
C GLU A 175 -4.21 4.68 17.21
N ALA A 176 -5.29 4.70 16.44
CA ALA A 176 -5.57 5.76 15.48
C ALA A 176 -5.69 7.14 16.15
N GLU A 177 -6.36 7.22 17.31
CA GLU A 177 -6.43 8.45 18.10
C GLU A 177 -5.06 8.89 18.62
N GLN A 178 -4.18 7.96 19.01
CA GLN A 178 -2.82 8.30 19.42
C GLN A 178 -2.01 8.86 18.24
N ILE A 179 -2.13 8.25 17.08
CA ILE A 179 -1.46 8.72 15.87
C ILE A 179 -1.97 10.13 15.51
N GLU A 180 -3.28 10.36 15.57
CA GLU A 180 -3.88 11.66 15.28
C GLU A 180 -3.29 12.78 16.18
N ARG A 181 -3.06 12.49 17.47
CA ARG A 181 -2.49 13.46 18.43
C ARG A 181 -1.01 13.78 18.17
N THR A 182 -0.29 12.87 17.52
CA THR A 182 1.17 12.94 17.33
C THR A 182 1.59 13.10 15.88
N ALA A 183 0.67 12.88 14.94
CA ALA A 183 0.97 12.95 13.52
C ALA A 183 1.16 14.41 13.08
N GLU A 184 2.31 14.68 12.49
CA GLU A 184 2.60 15.97 11.84
C GLU A 184 2.01 16.05 10.42
N GLU A 185 1.66 14.90 9.84
CA GLU A 185 1.22 14.77 8.46
C GLU A 185 -0.31 14.64 8.35
N PRO A 186 -1.02 15.67 7.88
CA PRO A 186 -2.48 15.63 7.75
C PRO A 186 -3.00 14.48 6.87
N ASP A 187 -2.25 14.06 5.85
CA ASP A 187 -2.65 13.00 4.95
C ASP A 187 -2.78 11.64 5.64
N LEU A 188 -1.89 11.35 6.60
CA LEU A 188 -1.98 10.14 7.39
C LEU A 188 -3.25 10.13 8.26
N VAL A 189 -3.55 11.26 8.90
CA VAL A 189 -4.75 11.40 9.74
C VAL A 189 -6.02 11.19 8.91
N ILE A 190 -6.10 11.83 7.74
CA ILE A 190 -7.24 11.69 6.82
C ILE A 190 -7.44 10.21 6.43
N GLU A 191 -6.39 9.53 6.00
CA GLU A 191 -6.49 8.12 5.58
C GLU A 191 -6.90 7.20 6.75
N ILE A 192 -6.43 7.49 7.95
CA ILE A 192 -6.84 6.74 9.16
C ILE A 192 -8.33 6.96 9.46
N LYS A 193 -8.82 8.21 9.41
CA LYS A 193 -10.25 8.52 9.63
C LYS A 193 -11.13 7.82 8.60
N LEU A 194 -10.76 7.83 7.31
CA LEU A 194 -11.48 7.11 6.27
C LEU A 194 -11.51 5.60 6.51
N LEU A 195 -10.39 5.04 6.96
CA LEU A 195 -10.29 3.63 7.31
C LEU A 195 -11.24 3.26 8.47
N LEU A 196 -11.27 4.07 9.52
CA LEU A 196 -12.19 3.87 10.66
C LEU A 196 -13.65 4.01 10.23
N ALA A 197 -13.97 4.96 9.35
CA ALA A 197 -15.32 5.10 8.80
C ALA A 197 -15.76 3.84 8.03
N GLU A 198 -14.89 3.27 7.18
CA GLU A 198 -15.15 2.01 6.49
C GLU A 198 -15.39 0.86 7.46
N ALA A 199 -14.60 0.78 8.52
CA ALA A 199 -14.74 -0.25 9.55
C ALA A 199 -16.06 -0.09 10.32
N ARG A 200 -16.45 1.14 10.72
CA ARG A 200 -17.73 1.41 11.39
C ARG A 200 -18.92 1.08 10.47
N MET A 201 -18.84 1.44 9.21
CA MET A 201 -19.87 1.08 8.21
C MET A 201 -20.01 -0.45 8.05
N ALA A 202 -18.90 -1.18 8.00
CA ALA A 202 -18.92 -2.64 7.94
C ALA A 202 -19.54 -3.26 9.19
N SER A 203 -19.17 -2.77 10.39
CA SER A 203 -19.75 -3.23 11.66
C SER A 203 -21.23 -2.92 11.74
N LEU A 204 -21.67 -1.74 11.31
CA LEU A 204 -23.09 -1.38 11.25
C LEU A 204 -23.88 -2.32 10.34
N LYS A 205 -23.34 -2.63 9.17
CA LYS A 205 -23.94 -3.57 8.23
C LYS A 205 -24.11 -4.96 8.84
N THR A 206 -23.09 -5.47 9.52
CA THR A 206 -23.14 -6.76 10.24
C THR A 206 -24.15 -6.72 11.37
N LEU A 207 -24.11 -5.67 12.21
CA LEU A 207 -25.06 -5.50 13.32
C LEU A 207 -26.52 -5.58 12.84
N LEU A 208 -26.84 -4.87 11.74
CA LEU A 208 -28.19 -4.85 11.18
C LEU A 208 -28.60 -6.20 10.57
N ALA A 209 -27.67 -6.92 9.96
CA ALA A 209 -27.92 -8.26 9.39
C ALA A 209 -28.19 -9.30 10.48
N ASP A 210 -27.42 -9.24 11.58
CA ASP A 210 -27.54 -10.18 12.69
C ASP A 210 -28.75 -9.87 13.59
N ASN A 211 -29.23 -8.61 13.59
CA ASN A 211 -30.32 -8.15 14.45
C ASN A 211 -31.44 -7.47 13.63
N PRO A 212 -32.26 -8.22 12.89
CA PRO A 212 -33.34 -7.66 12.07
C PRO A 212 -34.36 -6.82 12.88
N ARG A 213 -34.52 -7.12 14.18
CA ARG A 213 -35.39 -6.41 15.14
C ARG A 213 -34.59 -5.51 16.08
N TRP A 214 -33.53 -4.87 15.56
CA TRP A 214 -32.60 -4.01 16.33
C TRP A 214 -33.31 -2.93 17.17
N ASN A 215 -34.52 -2.48 16.76
CA ASN A 215 -35.28 -1.45 17.43
C ASN A 215 -35.98 -1.96 18.72
N GLU A 216 -36.11 -3.26 18.91
CA GLU A 216 -36.70 -3.88 20.09
C GLU A 216 -35.65 -4.14 21.20
N ASP A 217 -34.35 -4.15 20.86
CA ASP A 217 -33.22 -4.42 21.77
C ASP A 217 -32.48 -3.13 22.13
N PRO A 218 -32.60 -2.62 23.39
CA PRO A 218 -31.96 -1.39 23.79
C PRO A 218 -30.42 -1.37 23.66
N PRO A 219 -29.65 -2.39 24.03
CA PRO A 219 -28.23 -2.50 23.76
C PRO A 219 -27.87 -2.38 22.27
N VAL A 220 -28.58 -3.12 21.40
CA VAL A 220 -28.34 -3.08 19.95
C VAL A 220 -28.67 -1.71 19.36
N ARG A 221 -29.72 -1.05 19.84
CA ARG A 221 -30.08 0.31 19.48
C ARG A 221 -28.98 1.31 19.82
N ALA A 222 -28.42 1.20 21.03
CA ALA A 222 -27.35 2.05 21.49
C ALA A 222 -26.08 1.87 20.66
N GLU A 223 -25.70 0.62 20.38
CA GLU A 223 -24.55 0.29 19.56
C GLU A 223 -24.73 0.77 18.10
N ARG A 224 -25.92 0.58 17.52
CA ARG A 224 -26.25 1.12 16.20
C ARG A 224 -26.06 2.64 16.15
N ALA A 225 -26.57 3.36 17.15
CA ALA A 225 -26.45 4.82 17.21
C ALA A 225 -24.97 5.25 17.32
N ARG A 226 -24.16 4.55 18.12
CA ARG A 226 -22.73 4.79 18.25
C ARG A 226 -22.00 4.58 16.91
N LEU A 227 -22.23 3.45 16.24
CA LEU A 227 -21.58 3.13 14.96
C LEU A 227 -21.94 4.14 13.87
N ILE A 228 -23.17 4.63 13.82
CA ILE A 228 -23.60 5.68 12.88
C ILE A 228 -22.88 6.98 13.20
N HIS A 229 -22.90 7.43 14.47
CA HIS A 229 -22.30 8.68 14.89
C HIS A 229 -20.80 8.73 14.58
N GLU A 230 -20.05 7.74 15.09
CA GLU A 230 -18.60 7.66 14.87
C GLU A 230 -18.26 7.50 13.38
N GLY A 231 -19.01 6.65 12.67
CA GLY A 231 -18.78 6.42 11.25
C GLY A 231 -18.97 7.68 10.40
N VAL A 232 -20.02 8.46 10.66
CA VAL A 232 -20.29 9.73 9.96
C VAL A 232 -19.24 10.79 10.33
N GLU A 233 -18.88 10.91 11.61
CA GLU A 233 -17.85 11.85 12.06
C GLU A 233 -16.52 11.59 11.34
N PHE A 234 -16.07 10.34 11.30
CA PHE A 234 -14.85 9.96 10.62
C PHE A 234 -14.93 10.17 9.10
N ALA A 235 -16.06 9.81 8.50
CA ALA A 235 -16.27 9.92 7.05
C ALA A 235 -16.28 11.39 6.59
N LEU A 236 -16.91 12.27 7.34
CA LEU A 236 -17.01 13.71 6.98
C LEU A 236 -15.75 14.51 7.32
N PHE A 237 -14.83 13.97 8.12
CA PHE A 237 -13.61 14.67 8.54
C PHE A 237 -12.83 15.29 7.37
N PRO A 238 -12.48 14.57 6.27
CA PRO A 238 -11.74 15.16 5.16
C PRO A 238 -12.54 16.25 4.43
N PHE A 239 -13.85 16.13 4.32
CA PHE A 239 -14.70 17.16 3.71
C PHE A 239 -14.73 18.45 4.54
N LEU A 240 -14.91 18.33 5.85
CA LEU A 240 -15.08 19.46 6.74
C LEU A 240 -13.77 20.23 6.99
N PHE A 241 -12.65 19.54 7.09
CA PHE A 241 -11.38 20.14 7.50
C PHE A 241 -10.33 20.19 6.38
N HIS A 242 -10.49 19.39 5.33
CA HIS A 242 -9.51 19.22 4.25
C HIS A 242 -10.15 19.16 2.86
N GLY A 243 -11.19 19.93 2.60
CA GLY A 243 -11.98 19.90 1.36
C GLY A 243 -11.20 20.11 0.06
N THR A 244 -9.99 20.71 0.15
CA THR A 244 -9.06 20.84 -0.99
C THR A 244 -8.38 19.52 -1.38
N LYS A 245 -8.38 18.53 -0.50
CA LYS A 245 -7.93 17.16 -0.75
C LYS A 245 -9.07 16.38 -1.44
N ARG A 246 -9.33 16.71 -2.71
CA ARG A 246 -10.55 16.35 -3.43
C ARG A 246 -10.86 14.85 -3.43
N ALA A 247 -9.84 14.00 -3.65
CA ALA A 247 -10.01 12.55 -3.67
C ALA A 247 -10.41 11.97 -2.30
N GLN A 248 -9.82 12.47 -1.22
CA GLN A 248 -10.16 12.02 0.15
C GLN A 248 -11.50 12.57 0.60
N ALA A 249 -11.81 13.84 0.31
CA ALA A 249 -13.08 14.47 0.65
C ALA A 249 -14.25 13.80 -0.06
N SER A 250 -14.13 13.51 -1.35
CA SER A 250 -15.17 12.78 -2.11
C SER A 250 -15.37 11.35 -1.61
N ARG A 251 -14.28 10.64 -1.28
CA ARG A 251 -14.37 9.30 -0.66
C ARG A 251 -15.06 9.36 0.70
N GLY A 252 -14.78 10.39 1.49
CA GLY A 252 -15.44 10.61 2.78
C GLY A 252 -16.95 10.83 2.63
N LEU A 253 -17.37 11.73 1.73
CA LEU A 253 -18.79 11.94 1.43
C LEU A 253 -19.48 10.67 0.93
N TRP A 254 -18.84 9.88 0.09
CA TRP A 254 -19.37 8.59 -0.37
C TRP A 254 -19.59 7.59 0.77
N LEU A 255 -18.66 7.51 1.74
CA LEU A 255 -18.80 6.69 2.93
C LEU A 255 -19.93 7.19 3.83
N ALA A 256 -20.03 8.50 4.07
CA ALA A 256 -21.10 9.09 4.84
C ALA A 256 -22.48 8.81 4.21
N HIS A 257 -22.61 8.96 2.88
CA HIS A 257 -23.81 8.55 2.14
C HIS A 257 -24.17 7.08 2.43
N GLY A 258 -23.21 6.16 2.33
CA GLY A 258 -23.44 4.74 2.62
C GLY A 258 -23.92 4.47 4.05
N ILE A 259 -23.36 5.18 5.03
CA ILE A 259 -23.76 5.07 6.45
C ILE A 259 -25.18 5.61 6.65
N TYR A 260 -25.54 6.76 6.08
CA TYR A 260 -26.90 7.31 6.18
C TYR A 260 -27.93 6.41 5.53
N VAL A 261 -27.62 5.79 4.37
CA VAL A 261 -28.51 4.79 3.75
C VAL A 261 -28.73 3.59 4.69
N LEU A 262 -27.68 3.07 5.34
CA LEU A 262 -27.80 1.99 6.33
C LEU A 262 -28.57 2.44 7.59
N ALA A 263 -28.46 3.72 7.92
CA ALA A 263 -29.21 4.32 9.02
C ALA A 263 -30.71 4.51 8.71
N GLY A 264 -31.11 4.47 7.43
CA GLY A 264 -32.45 4.79 6.99
C GLY A 264 -32.73 6.32 6.99
N ASP A 265 -31.68 7.14 6.98
CA ASP A 265 -31.76 8.58 6.88
C ASP A 265 -31.61 9.02 5.41
N ASP A 266 -32.71 8.88 4.69
CA ASP A 266 -32.75 9.19 3.25
C ASP A 266 -32.56 10.69 2.94
N GLU A 267 -32.85 11.58 3.88
CA GLU A 267 -32.66 13.01 3.71
C GLU A 267 -31.18 13.36 3.77
N ALA A 268 -30.48 12.99 4.83
CA ALA A 268 -29.03 13.19 4.97
C ALA A 268 -28.26 12.48 3.84
N ALA A 269 -28.67 11.27 3.44
CA ALA A 269 -28.04 10.58 2.32
C ALA A 269 -28.14 11.37 1.01
N ARG A 270 -29.29 11.99 0.72
CA ARG A 270 -29.51 12.83 -0.49
C ARG A 270 -28.69 14.11 -0.44
N GLU A 271 -28.62 14.76 0.72
CA GLU A 271 -27.83 15.99 0.90
C GLU A 271 -26.35 15.73 0.61
N VAL A 272 -25.78 14.70 1.23
CA VAL A 272 -24.39 14.32 1.02
C VAL A 272 -24.11 13.91 -0.44
N ALA A 273 -25.05 13.22 -1.10
CA ALA A 273 -24.92 12.88 -2.53
C ALA A 273 -24.97 14.14 -3.41
N THR A 274 -25.76 15.13 -3.05
CA THR A 274 -25.84 16.44 -3.75
C THR A 274 -24.52 17.19 -3.61
N ASP A 275 -23.96 17.28 -2.40
CA ASP A 275 -22.65 17.91 -2.17
C ASP A 275 -21.56 17.20 -2.96
N LEU A 276 -21.55 15.88 -2.96
CA LEU A 276 -20.59 15.07 -3.70
C LEU A 276 -20.63 15.35 -5.20
N THR A 277 -21.84 15.40 -5.80
CA THR A 277 -22.00 15.61 -7.25
C THR A 277 -21.81 17.08 -7.66
N SER A 278 -22.11 18.04 -6.79
CA SER A 278 -21.96 19.47 -7.08
C SER A 278 -20.54 19.98 -6.87
N ILE A 279 -19.85 19.53 -5.80
CA ILE A 279 -18.53 20.04 -5.41
C ILE A 279 -17.40 19.23 -6.02
N TYR A 280 -17.58 17.92 -6.17
CA TYR A 280 -16.55 16.96 -6.59
C TYR A 280 -16.94 16.19 -7.86
N SER A 281 -17.64 16.83 -8.77
CA SER A 281 -18.24 16.22 -9.99
C SER A 281 -17.28 15.39 -10.85
N GLU A 282 -15.98 15.66 -10.78
CA GLU A 282 -14.93 14.97 -11.55
C GLU A 282 -14.40 13.70 -10.87
N THR A 283 -14.91 13.33 -9.70
CA THR A 283 -14.42 12.17 -8.96
C THR A 283 -15.21 10.90 -9.26
N PRO A 284 -14.57 9.71 -9.16
CA PRO A 284 -15.27 8.44 -9.35
C PRO A 284 -16.44 8.23 -8.37
N GLU A 285 -16.38 8.82 -7.18
CA GLU A 285 -17.43 8.76 -6.18
C GLU A 285 -18.66 9.56 -6.60
N ALA A 286 -18.47 10.73 -7.22
CA ALA A 286 -19.56 11.54 -7.78
C ALA A 286 -20.26 10.83 -8.95
N GLU A 287 -19.51 10.15 -9.81
CA GLU A 287 -20.08 9.33 -10.88
C GLU A 287 -20.99 8.21 -10.31
N LYS A 288 -20.54 7.53 -9.24
CA LYS A 288 -21.35 6.51 -8.55
C LYS A 288 -22.63 7.11 -7.96
N ALA A 289 -22.55 8.30 -7.35
CA ALA A 289 -23.70 8.98 -6.75
C ALA A 289 -24.72 9.41 -7.82
N SER A 290 -24.26 9.95 -8.94
CA SER A 290 -25.11 10.32 -10.08
C SER A 290 -25.86 9.11 -10.65
N ALA A 291 -25.17 7.97 -10.82
CA ALA A 291 -25.77 6.74 -11.32
C ALA A 291 -26.85 6.14 -10.39
N LEU A 292 -26.82 6.47 -9.09
CA LEU A 292 -27.88 6.07 -8.15
C LEU A 292 -29.12 6.95 -8.29
N SER A 293 -28.96 8.24 -8.59
CA SER A 293 -30.06 9.20 -8.81
C SER A 293 -30.88 8.84 -10.05
N ASP A 294 -30.20 8.46 -11.13
CA ASP A 294 -30.84 8.13 -12.42
C ASP A 294 -31.68 6.83 -12.36
N LYS A 295 -31.39 5.92 -11.43
CA LYS A 295 -32.14 4.67 -11.25
C LYS A 295 -33.43 4.83 -10.44
N LYS A 296 -33.59 5.95 -9.75
CA LYS A 296 -34.78 6.25 -8.91
C LYS A 296 -35.78 7.18 -9.60
N SER A 297 -35.43 7.73 -10.77
CA SER A 297 -36.33 8.51 -11.65
C SER A 297 -36.99 7.62 -12.69
#